data_920d937754a2a44519468ee359e7dd9c
#
_entry.id   920d937754a2a44519468ee359e7dd9c
#
_cell.length_a   1.000
_cell.length_b   1.000
_cell.length_c   1.000
_cell.angle_alpha   90.00
_cell.angle_beta   90.00
_cell.angle_gamma   90.00
#
_symmetry.space_group_name_H-M   'P 1'
#
loop_
_entity.id
_entity.type
_entity.pdbx_description
1 polymer ?
#
loop_
_entity_poly.entity_id
_entity_poly.type
_entity_poly.pdbx_seq_one_letter_code
_entity_poly.pdbx_strand_id
1 'polypeptide(L)'
;MRRRQFLRNSLAVGLGSMLIPRWLHPLLARSDHLRDRGQNRILVILNLGGGNDGLNTVIPFEDDEYYNLRPTIAIPQNELLTITETLGLHPAMAPLMDLWNDENMAIIQNVGYDQQDLSHFRSTDIWRSASDVDQVISTGWVARYLETLYAGYVENPPEEPMALQQGSTDGLLLTGNEGVPGVIVDDPSIFYNLVNETYESEYNNDPPETAGGDELAYVRQIDNNSFAYAGVIQAAAEAGQNTVEYPNNNVGTQLSIIAKLLSGGLYTPIFLTHHYGFDTHNNQLNDHNNLLTVMSNSIGAFFQDLENLGLKDRVVLLTTSEFGRRPFENGSDGTDHGAGAPQLLFGSKVKGGIYGSNPSLTDFDNNANLLHEFDFRQLYATLMTQWFELGQEEIENILFQPFETFSIIDNRFSQVSYPSNKEAVLGIPQDYDLSKAYPNPFNPNTRLHYAVKERGFVDIIIYDLKGRKIFHPVHEMKPAGFYNLNINGGNWASGTYLVKMETKDFRQTRKMVLLK
;
A
#
# COMPACT_ATOMS: atom_id res chain seq x y z
N MET A 1 -2.83 6.48 39.94
CA MET A 1 -1.41 6.11 39.76
C MET A 1 -0.86 6.96 38.62
N ARG A 2 0.22 7.71 38.81
CA ARG A 2 0.71 8.66 37.80
C ARG A 2 1.39 7.91 36.63
N ARG A 3 1.04 8.20 35.39
CA ARG A 3 1.56 7.59 34.12
C ARG A 3 3.09 7.40 34.08
N ARG A 4 3.85 8.30 34.69
CA ARG A 4 5.32 8.18 34.85
C ARG A 4 5.77 6.93 35.61
N GLN A 5 4.94 6.37 36.46
CA GLN A 5 5.23 5.17 37.23
C GLN A 5 4.95 3.89 36.43
N PHE A 6 3.99 3.94 35.49
CA PHE A 6 3.70 2.83 34.58
C PHE A 6 4.84 2.64 33.56
N LEU A 7 5.31 3.71 32.94
CA LEU A 7 6.44 3.66 31.98
C LEU A 7 7.78 3.31 32.64
N ARG A 8 8.02 3.75 33.87
CA ARG A 8 9.22 3.34 34.62
C ARG A 8 9.19 1.87 35.05
N ASN A 9 8.03 1.28 35.27
CA ASN A 9 7.89 -0.12 35.61
C ASN A 9 7.94 -1.05 34.37
N SER A 10 7.64 -0.56 33.18
CA SER A 10 7.78 -1.30 31.92
C SER A 10 9.24 -1.44 31.46
N LEU A 11 10.12 -0.50 31.87
CA LEU A 11 11.56 -0.53 31.58
C LEU A 11 12.40 -1.39 32.57
N ALA A 12 11.78 -1.97 33.61
CA ALA A 12 12.46 -2.73 34.67
C ALA A 12 12.26 -4.25 34.57
N VAL A 13 11.81 -4.79 33.42
CA VAL A 13 11.71 -6.26 33.22
C VAL A 13 12.88 -6.74 32.36
N GLY A 14 14.06 -6.53 32.87
CA GLY A 14 15.24 -7.32 32.54
C GLY A 14 15.37 -8.49 33.49
N LEU A 15 15.37 -9.72 32.95
CA LEU A 15 15.81 -10.97 33.60
C LEU A 15 14.96 -11.47 34.81
N GLY A 16 14.00 -12.30 34.51
CA GLY A 16 13.34 -13.14 35.48
C GLY A 16 12.02 -13.69 34.94
N SER A 17 11.88 -14.99 34.89
CA SER A 17 10.66 -15.72 34.56
C SER A 17 9.49 -15.27 35.45
N MET A 18 8.85 -14.16 35.14
CA MET A 18 7.62 -13.72 35.80
C MET A 18 6.41 -14.03 34.91
N LEU A 19 5.46 -14.68 35.54
CA LEU A 19 4.13 -14.99 35.01
C LEU A 19 3.49 -13.76 34.36
N ILE A 20 3.50 -13.75 33.04
CA ILE A 20 2.77 -12.75 32.24
C ILE A 20 1.28 -12.88 32.62
N PRO A 21 0.60 -11.79 33.00
CA PRO A 21 -0.81 -11.88 33.34
C PRO A 21 -1.62 -12.45 32.16
N ARG A 22 -2.51 -13.40 32.43
CA ARG A 22 -3.28 -14.13 31.42
C ARG A 22 -4.05 -13.24 30.44
N TRP A 23 -4.34 -11.99 30.76
CA TRP A 23 -5.00 -11.03 29.88
C TRP A 23 -4.06 -10.38 28.86
N LEU A 24 -2.73 -10.46 29.06
CA LEU A 24 -1.71 -10.02 28.11
C LEU A 24 -1.37 -11.12 27.07
N HIS A 25 -1.73 -12.38 27.32
CA HIS A 25 -1.49 -13.49 26.40
C HIS A 25 -2.16 -13.30 25.01
N PRO A 26 -3.39 -12.76 24.88
CA PRO A 26 -3.96 -12.53 23.56
C PRO A 26 -3.24 -11.45 22.74
N LEU A 27 -2.69 -10.42 23.40
CA LEU A 27 -1.95 -9.34 22.73
C LEU A 27 -0.58 -9.83 22.23
N LEU A 28 0.13 -10.59 23.04
CA LEU A 28 1.43 -11.19 22.67
C LEU A 28 1.25 -12.31 21.61
N ALA A 29 0.22 -13.12 21.73
CA ALA A 29 -0.10 -14.14 20.74
C ALA A 29 -0.53 -13.54 19.39
N ARG A 30 -1.16 -12.36 19.40
CA ARG A 30 -1.56 -11.66 18.17
C ARG A 30 -0.36 -11.02 17.46
N SER A 31 0.59 -10.45 18.20
CA SER A 31 1.87 -9.98 17.64
C SER A 31 2.71 -11.14 17.08
N ASP A 32 2.71 -12.30 17.73
CA ASP A 32 3.40 -13.49 17.23
C ASP A 32 2.73 -14.08 15.96
N HIS A 33 1.40 -14.07 15.85
CA HIS A 33 0.70 -14.53 14.64
C HIS A 33 0.93 -13.64 13.41
N LEU A 34 1.04 -12.37 13.59
CA LEU A 34 1.40 -11.45 12.52
C LEU A 34 2.86 -11.64 12.10
N ARG A 35 3.77 -11.92 12.98
CA ARG A 35 5.17 -12.29 12.70
C ARG A 35 5.31 -13.57 11.89
N ASP A 36 4.39 -14.51 11.99
CA ASP A 36 4.47 -15.83 11.37
C ASP A 36 4.01 -15.89 9.89
N ARG A 37 3.29 -14.87 9.38
CA ARG A 37 2.74 -14.83 8.02
C ARG A 37 3.65 -14.17 6.96
N GLY A 38 4.95 -14.36 7.00
CA GLY A 38 5.88 -13.70 6.07
C GLY A 38 6.24 -12.27 6.49
N GLN A 39 6.12 -11.96 7.73
CA GLN A 39 5.94 -10.67 8.36
C GLN A 39 7.15 -9.81 8.59
N ASN A 40 8.26 -10.21 8.14
CA ASN A 40 9.42 -9.34 8.07
C ASN A 40 9.57 -8.72 6.68
N ARG A 41 8.47 -8.65 5.89
CA ARG A 41 8.51 -8.19 4.50
C ARG A 41 7.98 -6.77 4.41
N ILE A 42 8.77 -5.92 3.82
CA ILE A 42 8.54 -4.49 3.74
C ILE A 42 8.51 -4.09 2.28
N LEU A 43 7.49 -3.36 1.90
CA LEU A 43 7.39 -2.71 0.61
C LEU A 43 7.57 -1.20 0.79
N VAL A 44 8.58 -0.66 0.12
CA VAL A 44 8.75 0.78 -0.06
C VAL A 44 8.22 1.15 -1.44
N ILE A 45 7.26 2.05 -1.51
CA ILE A 45 6.76 2.61 -2.77
C ILE A 45 7.36 4.00 -2.91
N LEU A 46 8.15 4.21 -3.99
CA LEU A 46 8.68 5.51 -4.37
C LEU A 46 7.90 6.03 -5.58
N ASN A 47 7.02 6.99 -5.35
CA ASN A 47 6.26 7.63 -6.41
C ASN A 47 7.10 8.69 -7.12
N LEU A 48 7.31 8.53 -8.43
CA LEU A 48 7.95 9.49 -9.32
C LEU A 48 6.87 10.40 -9.93
N GLY A 49 6.49 11.43 -9.17
CA GLY A 49 5.36 12.27 -9.54
C GLY A 49 5.66 13.25 -10.67
N GLY A 50 4.83 13.21 -11.71
CA GLY A 50 4.92 14.07 -12.88
C GLY A 50 5.00 13.30 -14.21
N GLY A 51 5.02 11.97 -14.21
CA GLY A 51 5.16 11.17 -15.42
C GLY A 51 6.61 11.02 -15.87
N ASN A 52 7.30 10.01 -15.34
CA ASN A 52 8.69 9.74 -15.68
C ASN A 52 8.88 9.43 -17.16
N ASP A 53 9.87 10.02 -17.80
CA ASP A 53 10.24 9.70 -19.18
C ASP A 53 10.96 8.35 -19.28
N GLY A 54 10.20 7.33 -19.67
CA GLY A 54 10.69 5.97 -19.79
C GLY A 54 11.80 5.80 -20.81
N LEU A 55 11.71 6.47 -21.96
CA LEU A 55 12.68 6.35 -23.05
C LEU A 55 14.03 7.02 -22.71
N ASN A 56 14.05 8.01 -21.81
CA ASN A 56 15.28 8.59 -21.29
C ASN A 56 15.67 8.00 -19.91
N THR A 57 14.94 7.02 -19.40
CA THR A 57 15.32 6.21 -18.24
C THR A 57 15.95 4.89 -18.65
N VAL A 58 15.29 4.15 -19.56
CA VAL A 58 15.73 2.88 -20.16
C VAL A 58 15.75 3.06 -21.67
N ILE A 59 16.92 3.26 -22.22
CA ILE A 59 17.12 3.79 -23.56
C ILE A 59 17.32 2.66 -24.56
N PRO A 60 16.47 2.53 -25.61
CA PRO A 60 16.64 1.56 -26.68
C PRO A 60 17.65 2.08 -27.73
N PHE A 61 18.92 2.12 -27.39
CA PHE A 61 19.97 2.82 -28.14
C PHE A 61 20.32 2.19 -29.49
N GLU A 62 19.90 0.98 -29.77
CA GLU A 62 20.06 0.34 -31.09
C GLU A 62 18.86 0.63 -32.03
N ASP A 63 17.82 1.33 -31.55
CA ASP A 63 16.68 1.75 -32.38
C ASP A 63 16.92 3.17 -32.89
N ASP A 64 17.15 3.31 -34.20
CA ASP A 64 17.36 4.61 -34.85
C ASP A 64 16.18 5.57 -34.65
N GLU A 65 14.95 5.03 -34.46
CA GLU A 65 13.76 5.85 -34.23
C GLU A 65 13.82 6.58 -32.88
N TYR A 66 14.54 6.09 -31.87
CA TYR A 66 14.77 6.82 -30.64
C TYR A 66 15.45 8.17 -30.90
N TYR A 67 16.47 8.20 -31.78
CA TYR A 67 17.18 9.43 -32.14
C TYR A 67 16.39 10.29 -33.13
N ASN A 68 15.63 9.67 -34.04
CA ASN A 68 14.78 10.38 -35.00
C ASN A 68 13.63 11.13 -34.32
N LEU A 69 13.01 10.52 -33.30
CA LEU A 69 11.91 11.10 -32.55
C LEU A 69 12.35 12.14 -31.50
N ARG A 70 13.64 12.10 -31.11
CA ARG A 70 14.22 12.91 -30.04
C ARG A 70 15.54 13.57 -30.43
N PRO A 71 15.58 14.34 -31.54
CA PRO A 71 16.84 14.87 -32.09
C PRO A 71 17.60 15.79 -31.13
N THR A 72 16.96 16.41 -30.13
CA THR A 72 17.61 17.31 -29.17
C THR A 72 17.71 16.73 -27.76
N ILE A 73 16.85 15.79 -27.37
CA ILE A 73 16.80 15.26 -26.01
C ILE A 73 17.23 13.78 -25.91
N ALA A 74 17.59 13.12 -27.02
CA ALA A 74 18.16 11.77 -26.97
C ALA A 74 19.51 11.76 -26.24
N ILE A 75 19.72 10.74 -25.42
CA ILE A 75 21.01 10.51 -24.74
C ILE A 75 21.97 9.81 -25.70
N PRO A 76 23.18 10.35 -25.93
CA PRO A 76 24.14 9.72 -26.83
C PRO A 76 24.57 8.32 -26.38
N GLN A 77 24.67 7.38 -27.32
CA GLN A 77 25.00 5.98 -27.05
C GLN A 77 26.30 5.80 -26.23
N ASN A 78 27.29 6.63 -26.47
CA ASN A 78 28.58 6.56 -25.78
C ASN A 78 28.54 7.04 -24.32
N GLU A 79 27.42 7.60 -23.86
CA GLU A 79 27.23 8.05 -22.49
C GLU A 79 26.43 7.05 -21.65
N LEU A 80 25.74 6.09 -22.29
CA LEU A 80 24.83 5.17 -21.64
C LEU A 80 25.54 4.13 -20.77
N LEU A 81 24.83 3.69 -19.74
CA LEU A 81 25.18 2.51 -18.96
C LEU A 81 24.56 1.29 -19.66
N THR A 82 25.32 0.61 -20.50
CA THR A 82 24.84 -0.54 -21.26
C THR A 82 24.43 -1.69 -20.33
N ILE A 83 23.22 -2.18 -20.46
CA ILE A 83 22.66 -3.28 -19.65
C ILE A 83 22.32 -4.51 -20.49
N THR A 84 22.06 -4.35 -21.79
CA THR A 84 21.94 -5.43 -22.78
C THR A 84 22.56 -5.00 -24.10
N GLU A 85 22.46 -5.84 -25.12
CA GLU A 85 22.93 -5.50 -26.48
C GLU A 85 22.13 -4.33 -27.09
N THR A 86 20.91 -4.07 -26.63
CA THR A 86 20.00 -3.08 -27.24
C THR A 86 19.51 -2.01 -26.27
N LEU A 87 19.76 -2.16 -24.96
CA LEU A 87 19.28 -1.25 -23.93
C LEU A 87 20.41 -0.71 -23.06
N GLY A 88 20.29 0.55 -22.72
CA GLY A 88 21.14 1.22 -21.73
C GLY A 88 20.31 1.98 -20.70
N LEU A 89 20.87 2.20 -19.51
CA LEU A 89 20.30 3.11 -18.54
C LEU A 89 20.89 4.52 -18.73
N HIS A 90 20.11 5.50 -18.30
CA HIS A 90 20.56 6.89 -18.23
C HIS A 90 21.87 7.00 -17.40
N PRO A 91 22.85 7.82 -17.80
CA PRO A 91 24.14 7.95 -17.09
C PRO A 91 24.01 8.26 -15.59
N ALA A 92 23.02 9.06 -15.22
CA ALA A 92 22.72 9.40 -13.83
C ALA A 92 22.34 8.19 -12.95
N MET A 93 22.05 7.04 -13.55
CA MET A 93 21.70 5.81 -12.82
C MET A 93 22.94 4.95 -12.47
N ALA A 94 24.16 5.44 -12.67
CA ALA A 94 25.39 4.73 -12.33
C ALA A 94 25.41 4.17 -10.88
N PRO A 95 24.88 4.84 -9.84
CA PRO A 95 24.81 4.29 -8.50
C PRO A 95 23.94 3.04 -8.34
N LEU A 96 23.11 2.70 -9.32
CA LEU A 96 22.26 1.50 -9.32
C LEU A 96 22.90 0.30 -10.04
N MET A 97 24.06 0.48 -10.67
CA MET A 97 24.71 -0.58 -11.46
C MET A 97 25.14 -1.77 -10.62
N ASP A 98 25.49 -1.58 -9.36
CA ASP A 98 25.79 -2.71 -8.46
C ASP A 98 24.54 -3.55 -8.22
N LEU A 99 23.37 -2.92 -8.01
CA LEU A 99 22.09 -3.64 -7.88
C LEU A 99 21.71 -4.37 -9.17
N TRP A 100 21.98 -3.78 -10.33
CA TRP A 100 21.77 -4.42 -11.62
C TRP A 100 22.68 -5.64 -11.81
N ASN A 101 23.98 -5.47 -11.57
CA ASN A 101 24.99 -6.51 -11.76
C ASN A 101 24.80 -7.70 -10.80
N ASP A 102 24.28 -7.43 -9.61
CA ASP A 102 23.96 -8.44 -8.58
C ASP A 102 22.57 -9.07 -8.78
N GLU A 103 21.89 -8.78 -9.90
CA GLU A 103 20.54 -9.27 -10.22
C GLU A 103 19.47 -8.87 -9.14
N ASN A 104 19.68 -7.76 -8.45
CA ASN A 104 18.80 -7.19 -7.42
C ASN A 104 17.91 -6.03 -7.93
N MET A 105 17.92 -5.79 -9.24
CA MET A 105 17.12 -4.78 -9.93
C MET A 105 16.38 -5.42 -11.10
N ALA A 106 15.07 -5.24 -11.15
CA ALA A 106 14.24 -5.62 -12.29
C ALA A 106 13.63 -4.39 -12.95
N ILE A 107 13.56 -4.40 -14.25
CA ILE A 107 12.95 -3.38 -15.10
C ILE A 107 11.73 -4.00 -15.77
N ILE A 108 10.56 -3.51 -15.47
CA ILE A 108 9.30 -3.95 -16.10
C ILE A 108 8.94 -2.90 -17.14
N GLN A 109 9.09 -3.24 -18.42
CA GLN A 109 8.86 -2.35 -19.55
C GLN A 109 7.36 -2.15 -19.82
N ASN A 110 7.03 -1.04 -20.46
CA ASN A 110 5.69 -0.78 -21.04
C ASN A 110 4.53 -0.99 -20.05
N VAL A 111 4.68 -0.53 -18.81
CA VAL A 111 3.62 -0.58 -17.81
C VAL A 111 2.66 0.58 -17.99
N GLY A 112 1.38 0.30 -18.05
CA GLY A 112 0.32 1.29 -18.22
C GLY A 112 -1.05 0.68 -17.92
N TYR A 113 -2.09 1.16 -18.58
CA TYR A 113 -3.45 0.59 -18.55
C TYR A 113 -4.26 1.04 -19.76
N ASP A 114 -5.32 0.31 -20.09
CA ASP A 114 -6.18 0.61 -21.22
C ASP A 114 -6.80 2.00 -21.13
N GLN A 115 -6.78 2.75 -22.24
CA GLN A 115 -7.30 4.11 -22.35
C GLN A 115 -6.71 5.07 -21.30
N GLN A 116 -5.41 4.98 -21.07
CA GLN A 116 -4.71 5.70 -20.01
C GLN A 116 -5.08 7.19 -20.00
N ASP A 117 -5.54 7.66 -18.84
CA ASP A 117 -5.82 9.07 -18.60
C ASP A 117 -4.48 9.82 -18.40
N LEU A 118 -4.31 10.92 -19.09
CA LEU A 118 -3.08 11.72 -19.07
C LEU A 118 -3.20 12.98 -18.18
N SER A 119 -4.24 13.06 -17.34
CA SER A 119 -4.34 14.03 -16.26
C SER A 119 -3.62 13.51 -15.03
N HIS A 120 -2.69 14.27 -14.48
CA HIS A 120 -2.00 13.91 -13.24
C HIS A 120 -2.97 13.50 -12.14
N PHE A 121 -4.03 14.27 -11.93
CA PHE A 121 -5.01 13.98 -10.87
C PHE A 121 -5.70 12.64 -11.10
N ARG A 122 -6.27 12.44 -12.30
CA ARG A 122 -7.06 11.24 -12.56
C ARG A 122 -6.19 9.99 -12.63
N SER A 123 -5.06 10.05 -13.33
CA SER A 123 -4.17 8.90 -13.44
C SER A 123 -3.56 8.52 -12.08
N THR A 124 -3.19 9.50 -11.26
CA THR A 124 -2.76 9.25 -9.89
C THR A 124 -3.85 8.55 -9.06
N ASP A 125 -5.11 8.97 -9.17
CA ASP A 125 -6.23 8.32 -8.47
C ASP A 125 -6.43 6.87 -8.96
N ILE A 126 -6.27 6.60 -10.25
CA ILE A 126 -6.34 5.25 -10.82
C ILE A 126 -5.24 4.36 -10.24
N TRP A 127 -3.99 4.80 -10.26
CA TRP A 127 -2.86 4.06 -9.69
C TRP A 127 -3.03 3.80 -8.17
N ARG A 128 -3.54 4.79 -7.44
CA ARG A 128 -3.76 4.66 -5.99
C ARG A 128 -4.94 3.77 -5.64
N SER A 129 -6.03 3.88 -6.38
CA SER A 129 -7.23 3.08 -6.14
C SER A 129 -7.18 1.71 -6.79
N ALA A 130 -6.32 1.48 -7.77
CA ALA A 130 -6.34 0.32 -8.67
C ALA A 130 -7.67 0.20 -9.43
N SER A 131 -8.36 1.32 -9.71
CA SER A 131 -9.61 1.35 -10.47
C SER A 131 -9.38 1.20 -11.97
N ASP A 132 -10.45 0.89 -12.70
CA ASP A 132 -10.50 1.11 -14.15
C ASP A 132 -10.67 2.61 -14.46
N VAL A 133 -10.42 2.99 -15.72
CA VAL A 133 -10.44 4.40 -16.14
C VAL A 133 -11.81 5.07 -15.98
N ASP A 134 -12.88 4.30 -16.15
CA ASP A 134 -14.28 4.75 -16.07
C ASP A 134 -14.89 4.64 -14.66
N GLN A 135 -14.09 4.17 -13.67
CA GLN A 135 -14.54 3.95 -12.29
C GLN A 135 -13.86 4.93 -11.34
N VAL A 136 -14.62 5.56 -10.47
CA VAL A 136 -14.12 6.38 -9.37
C VAL A 136 -14.28 5.59 -8.07
N ILE A 137 -13.14 5.22 -7.47
CA ILE A 137 -13.08 4.46 -6.22
C ILE A 137 -12.46 5.35 -5.14
N SER A 138 -13.12 5.46 -4.01
CA SER A 138 -12.72 6.32 -2.90
C SER A 138 -11.77 5.65 -1.89
N THR A 139 -11.28 4.44 -2.20
CA THR A 139 -10.34 3.71 -1.33
C THR A 139 -9.08 3.31 -2.09
N GLY A 140 -7.94 3.36 -1.40
CA GLY A 140 -6.64 2.94 -1.93
C GLY A 140 -6.43 1.43 -1.85
N TRP A 141 -5.68 0.87 -2.80
CA TRP A 141 -5.37 -0.56 -2.79
C TRP A 141 -4.49 -0.96 -1.59
N VAL A 142 -3.57 -0.09 -1.15
CA VAL A 142 -2.75 -0.33 0.04
C VAL A 142 -3.62 -0.38 1.30
N ALA A 143 -4.56 0.55 1.44
CA ALA A 143 -5.47 0.54 2.58
C ALA A 143 -6.33 -0.73 2.60
N ARG A 144 -6.89 -1.16 1.46
CA ARG A 144 -7.65 -2.42 1.37
C ARG A 144 -6.79 -3.65 1.68
N TYR A 145 -5.52 -3.64 1.25
CA TYR A 145 -4.56 -4.68 1.63
C TYR A 145 -4.35 -4.72 3.15
N LEU A 146 -4.12 -3.58 3.77
CA LEU A 146 -3.92 -3.49 5.21
C LEU A 146 -5.18 -3.86 6.01
N GLU A 147 -6.36 -3.49 5.54
CA GLU A 147 -7.65 -3.92 6.11
C GLU A 147 -7.83 -5.44 6.06
N THR A 148 -7.30 -6.09 5.03
CA THR A 148 -7.32 -7.56 4.93
C THR A 148 -6.43 -8.21 5.98
N LEU A 149 -5.27 -7.62 6.27
CA LEU A 149 -4.33 -8.14 7.28
C LEU A 149 -4.75 -7.82 8.73
N TYR A 150 -5.32 -6.64 8.94
CA TYR A 150 -5.61 -6.08 10.26
C TYR A 150 -7.10 -5.79 10.43
N ALA A 151 -7.95 -6.78 10.13
CA ALA A 151 -9.40 -6.60 10.26
C ALA A 151 -9.80 -6.09 11.65
N GLY A 152 -10.60 -5.03 11.71
CA GLY A 152 -11.02 -4.37 12.94
C GLY A 152 -9.93 -3.54 13.62
N TYR A 153 -8.94 -3.06 12.86
CA TYR A 153 -7.86 -2.20 13.38
C TYR A 153 -8.37 -0.87 13.97
N VAL A 154 -9.55 -0.45 13.58
CA VAL A 154 -10.20 0.76 14.07
C VAL A 154 -10.50 0.67 15.56
N GLU A 155 -11.06 -0.45 16.01
CA GLU A 155 -11.35 -0.71 17.43
C GLU A 155 -10.14 -1.26 18.18
N ASN A 156 -9.24 -1.95 17.47
CA ASN A 156 -8.07 -2.59 18.05
C ASN A 156 -6.83 -2.30 17.18
N PRO A 157 -6.31 -1.08 17.22
CA PRO A 157 -5.13 -0.73 16.44
C PRO A 157 -3.93 -1.61 16.85
N PRO A 158 -3.11 -2.06 15.89
CA PRO A 158 -1.87 -2.77 16.20
C PRO A 158 -0.92 -1.86 16.99
N GLU A 159 0.06 -2.46 17.68
CA GLU A 159 1.04 -1.72 18.48
C GLU A 159 1.94 -0.82 17.61
N GLU A 160 2.14 -1.18 16.36
CA GLU A 160 2.98 -0.47 15.39
C GLU A 160 2.14 0.02 14.20
N PRO A 161 2.52 1.14 13.55
CA PRO A 161 1.78 1.65 12.40
C PRO A 161 1.80 0.64 11.24
N MET A 162 0.65 0.42 10.63
CA MET A 162 0.51 -0.51 9.50
C MET A 162 1.10 0.05 8.20
N ALA A 163 1.12 1.37 8.06
CA ALA A 163 1.80 2.07 6.99
C ALA A 163 2.37 3.39 7.50
N LEU A 164 3.49 3.80 6.91
CA LEU A 164 4.12 5.07 7.19
C LEU A 164 4.36 5.80 5.88
N GLN A 165 3.78 6.99 5.76
CA GLN A 165 3.98 7.88 4.63
C GLN A 165 4.89 9.03 5.04
N GLN A 166 5.87 9.34 4.19
CA GLN A 166 6.71 10.51 4.36
C GLN A 166 6.33 11.59 3.35
N GLY A 167 6.38 12.84 3.79
CA GLY A 167 6.04 13.99 2.98
C GLY A 167 4.54 14.30 2.90
N SER A 168 4.11 14.99 1.83
CA SER A 168 2.76 15.49 1.72
C SER A 168 1.68 14.41 1.62
N THR A 169 0.47 14.77 2.03
CA THR A 169 -0.70 13.90 2.12
C THR A 169 -1.15 13.35 0.77
N ASP A 170 -0.78 12.13 0.46
CA ASP A 170 -1.35 11.34 -0.62
C ASP A 170 -2.53 10.51 -0.09
N GLY A 171 -3.61 11.20 0.29
CA GLY A 171 -4.70 10.66 1.07
C GLY A 171 -5.32 9.36 0.54
N LEU A 172 -5.52 9.22 -0.79
CA LEU A 172 -6.30 8.11 -1.34
C LEU A 172 -5.64 6.74 -1.12
N LEU A 173 -4.32 6.62 -1.28
CA LEU A 173 -3.63 5.32 -1.18
C LEU A 173 -3.80 4.67 0.20
N LEU A 174 -3.86 5.48 1.26
CA LEU A 174 -4.11 5.06 2.64
C LEU A 174 -5.55 5.28 3.11
N THR A 175 -6.48 5.66 2.24
CA THR A 175 -7.90 5.75 2.59
C THR A 175 -8.55 4.39 2.42
N GLY A 176 -8.97 3.78 3.51
CA GLY A 176 -9.64 2.48 3.55
C GLY A 176 -11.15 2.59 3.67
N ASN A 177 -11.80 1.43 3.75
CA ASN A 177 -13.25 1.34 3.99
C ASN A 177 -13.60 1.58 5.48
N GLU A 178 -12.67 1.26 6.37
CA GLU A 178 -12.84 1.37 7.82
C GLU A 178 -12.17 2.63 8.38
N GLY A 179 -11.23 3.24 7.63
CA GLY A 179 -10.50 4.42 8.06
C GLY A 179 -9.17 4.59 7.33
N VAL A 180 -8.20 5.22 7.99
CA VAL A 180 -6.84 5.41 7.47
C VAL A 180 -5.88 4.52 8.26
N PRO A 181 -5.38 3.42 7.67
CA PRO A 181 -4.52 2.47 8.37
C PRO A 181 -3.05 2.89 8.47
N GLY A 182 -2.72 4.15 8.26
CA GLY A 182 -1.35 4.63 8.29
C GLY A 182 -1.19 5.99 8.97
N VAL A 183 0.06 6.39 9.15
CA VAL A 183 0.42 7.71 9.67
C VAL A 183 1.38 8.43 8.73
N ILE A 184 1.33 9.76 8.75
CA ILE A 184 2.22 10.62 7.97
C ILE A 184 3.29 11.17 8.89
N VAL A 185 4.54 10.97 8.55
CA VAL A 185 5.69 11.35 9.38
C VAL A 185 6.81 11.90 8.52
N ASP A 186 7.04 13.21 8.55
CA ASP A 186 8.18 13.82 7.88
C ASP A 186 9.49 13.65 8.68
N ASP A 187 9.41 13.87 9.99
CA ASP A 187 10.50 13.67 10.94
C ASP A 187 9.95 13.04 12.23
N PRO A 188 10.50 11.90 12.68
CA PRO A 188 10.01 11.21 13.87
C PRO A 188 10.01 12.06 15.14
N SER A 189 11.03 12.91 15.32
CA SER A 189 11.16 13.75 16.52
C SER A 189 10.18 14.92 16.48
N ILE A 190 10.01 15.54 15.31
CA ILE A 190 9.02 16.60 15.10
C ILE A 190 7.62 16.04 15.27
N PHE A 191 7.32 14.88 14.67
CA PHE A 191 6.03 14.22 14.81
C PHE A 191 5.70 13.91 16.28
N TYR A 192 6.65 13.32 17.02
CA TYR A 192 6.49 13.03 18.45
C TYR A 192 6.20 14.29 19.27
N ASN A 193 6.96 15.37 19.06
CA ASN A 193 6.77 16.62 19.78
C ASN A 193 5.43 17.28 19.44
N LEU A 194 5.07 17.32 18.15
CA LEU A 194 3.80 17.90 17.69
C LEU A 194 2.61 17.19 18.33
N VAL A 195 2.62 15.86 18.33
CA VAL A 195 1.54 15.05 18.90
C VAL A 195 1.45 15.26 20.41
N ASN A 196 2.57 15.31 21.13
CA ASN A 196 2.57 15.49 22.60
C ASN A 196 2.26 16.93 23.04
N GLU A 197 2.59 17.96 22.23
CA GLU A 197 2.30 19.36 22.54
C GLU A 197 0.85 19.75 22.22
N THR A 198 0.27 19.13 21.19
CA THR A 198 -1.05 19.52 20.66
C THR A 198 -2.20 18.79 21.36
N TYR A 199 -1.96 17.59 21.88
CA TYR A 199 -3.00 16.72 22.40
C TYR A 199 -2.82 16.43 23.91
N GLU A 200 -3.33 17.32 24.76
CA GLU A 200 -3.40 17.07 26.22
C GLU A 200 -4.60 16.22 26.66
N SER A 201 -5.53 15.85 25.79
CA SER A 201 -6.79 15.24 26.22
C SER A 201 -7.18 14.00 25.43
N GLU A 202 -7.37 12.91 26.16
CA GLU A 202 -8.31 11.87 25.71
C GLU A 202 -9.67 12.54 25.50
N TYR A 203 -10.26 12.36 24.32
CA TYR A 203 -11.62 12.80 24.06
C TYR A 203 -12.57 11.98 24.93
N ASN A 204 -13.07 12.57 26.01
CA ASN A 204 -13.92 11.87 26.99
C ASN A 204 -15.40 11.81 26.61
N ASN A 205 -15.77 12.30 25.42
CA ASN A 205 -17.16 12.33 24.98
C ASN A 205 -17.33 11.57 23.68
N ASP A 206 -18.29 10.66 23.63
CA ASP A 206 -18.68 10.00 22.39
C ASP A 206 -19.16 11.06 21.38
N PRO A 207 -18.78 10.95 20.09
CA PRO A 207 -19.30 11.83 19.06
C PRO A 207 -20.83 11.71 18.97
N PRO A 208 -21.57 12.78 18.65
CA PRO A 208 -23.01 12.70 18.51
C PRO A 208 -23.39 11.73 17.37
N GLU A 209 -24.50 10.99 17.51
CA GLU A 209 -25.01 10.08 16.48
C GLU A 209 -25.61 10.84 15.29
N THR A 210 -24.78 11.54 14.54
CA THR A 210 -25.11 12.35 13.35
C THR A 210 -24.02 12.18 12.30
N ALA A 211 -24.28 12.54 11.03
CA ALA A 211 -23.27 12.52 9.99
C ALA A 211 -22.01 13.35 10.34
N GLY A 212 -22.21 14.51 10.98
CA GLY A 212 -21.07 15.31 11.50
C GLY A 212 -20.39 14.66 12.70
N GLY A 213 -21.08 13.83 13.45
CA GLY A 213 -20.51 13.03 14.54
C GLY A 213 -19.69 11.85 14.02
N ASP A 214 -20.10 11.25 12.91
CA ASP A 214 -19.33 10.19 12.25
C ASP A 214 -17.99 10.74 11.71
N GLU A 215 -18.01 11.94 11.09
CA GLU A 215 -16.80 12.65 10.67
C GLU A 215 -15.89 13.01 11.87
N LEU A 216 -16.48 13.46 12.97
CA LEU A 216 -15.74 13.76 14.19
C LEU A 216 -15.12 12.51 14.82
N ALA A 217 -15.84 11.37 14.79
CA ALA A 217 -15.30 10.08 15.23
C ALA A 217 -14.07 9.68 14.41
N TYR A 218 -14.17 9.86 13.10
CA TYR A 218 -13.08 9.58 12.16
C TYR A 218 -11.82 10.44 12.43
N VAL A 219 -11.99 11.76 12.58
CA VAL A 219 -10.87 12.67 12.91
C VAL A 219 -10.23 12.28 14.24
N ARG A 220 -11.05 12.02 15.28
CA ARG A 220 -10.54 11.61 16.60
C ARG A 220 -9.78 10.28 16.56
N GLN A 221 -10.18 9.39 15.68
CA GLN A 221 -9.47 8.12 15.50
C GLN A 221 -8.09 8.31 14.88
N ILE A 222 -7.98 9.16 13.83
CA ILE A 222 -6.69 9.53 13.24
C ILE A 222 -5.78 10.14 14.32
N ASP A 223 -6.30 11.03 15.12
CA ASP A 223 -5.58 11.67 16.22
C ASP A 223 -5.10 10.64 17.26
N ASN A 224 -5.98 9.74 17.69
CA ASN A 224 -5.64 8.68 18.65
C ASN A 224 -4.58 7.71 18.11
N ASN A 225 -4.68 7.31 16.84
CA ASN A 225 -3.70 6.47 16.20
C ASN A 225 -2.35 7.18 16.07
N SER A 226 -2.36 8.44 15.66
CA SER A 226 -1.16 9.27 15.58
C SER A 226 -0.47 9.40 16.94
N PHE A 227 -1.25 9.61 18.00
CA PHE A 227 -0.73 9.66 19.37
C PHE A 227 -0.13 8.33 19.83
N ALA A 228 -0.83 7.21 19.57
CA ALA A 228 -0.36 5.88 19.94
C ALA A 228 0.97 5.53 19.24
N TYR A 229 1.06 5.84 17.94
CA TYR A 229 2.23 5.50 17.13
C TYR A 229 3.41 6.46 17.30
N ALA A 230 3.19 7.72 17.72
CA ALA A 230 4.27 8.69 17.87
C ALA A 230 5.37 8.20 18.83
N GLY A 231 4.98 7.58 19.94
CA GLY A 231 5.93 7.02 20.90
C GLY A 231 6.72 5.82 20.36
N VAL A 232 6.07 4.96 19.57
CA VAL A 232 6.71 3.78 18.96
C VAL A 232 7.69 4.20 17.88
N ILE A 233 7.28 5.13 17.00
CA ILE A 233 8.13 5.69 15.93
C ILE A 233 9.34 6.42 16.53
N GLN A 234 9.15 7.23 17.57
CA GLN A 234 10.23 7.93 18.26
C GLN A 234 11.22 6.93 18.89
N ALA A 235 10.73 5.92 19.59
CA ALA A 235 11.58 4.90 20.21
C ALA A 235 12.41 4.13 19.17
N ALA A 236 11.80 3.77 18.03
CA ALA A 236 12.51 3.16 16.92
C ALA A 236 13.56 4.10 16.30
N ALA A 237 13.24 5.38 16.15
CA ALA A 237 14.20 6.38 15.64
C ALA A 237 15.39 6.60 16.59
N GLU A 238 15.17 6.54 17.90
CA GLU A 238 16.23 6.66 18.91
C GLU A 238 17.11 5.42 19.00
N ALA A 239 16.53 4.23 18.85
CA ALA A 239 17.26 2.97 18.89
C ALA A 239 17.96 2.65 17.54
N GLY A 240 17.46 3.20 16.46
CA GLY A 240 17.94 2.95 15.11
C GLY A 240 19.15 3.79 14.71
N GLN A 241 19.84 3.33 13.69
CA GLN A 241 21.01 4.00 13.13
C GLN A 241 21.08 3.83 11.61
N ASN A 242 21.78 4.74 10.94
CA ASN A 242 22.26 4.56 9.58
C ASN A 242 23.76 4.26 9.62
N THR A 243 24.24 3.47 8.68
CA THR A 243 25.65 3.06 8.57
C THR A 243 26.36 3.71 7.38
N VAL A 244 25.60 4.40 6.52
CA VAL A 244 26.09 5.15 5.36
C VAL A 244 25.63 6.60 5.43
N GLU A 245 26.32 7.48 4.69
CA GLU A 245 25.89 8.85 4.48
C GLU A 245 24.91 8.91 3.31
N TYR A 246 23.71 9.43 3.57
CA TYR A 246 22.70 9.63 2.53
C TYR A 246 22.88 10.98 1.83
N PRO A 247 22.53 11.09 0.53
CA PRO A 247 22.52 12.36 -0.16
C PRO A 247 21.58 13.36 0.54
N ASN A 248 22.05 14.61 0.67
CA ASN A 248 21.26 15.69 1.26
C ASN A 248 20.21 16.21 0.26
N ASN A 249 19.17 15.40 0.07
CA ASN A 249 18.02 15.72 -0.75
C ASN A 249 16.77 15.04 -0.15
N ASN A 250 15.61 15.33 -0.71
CA ASN A 250 14.34 14.87 -0.15
C ASN A 250 14.23 13.31 -0.17
N VAL A 251 14.60 12.64 -1.24
CA VAL A 251 14.53 11.17 -1.33
C VAL A 251 15.54 10.51 -0.39
N GLY A 252 16.78 11.03 -0.34
CA GLY A 252 17.80 10.57 0.60
C GLY A 252 17.35 10.68 2.05
N THR A 253 16.72 11.79 2.42
CA THR A 253 16.16 11.98 3.77
C THR A 253 15.06 10.97 4.07
N GLN A 254 14.10 10.79 3.14
CA GLN A 254 13.00 9.84 3.30
C GLN A 254 13.52 8.41 3.49
N LEU A 255 14.41 7.94 2.62
CA LEU A 255 14.96 6.59 2.67
C LEU A 255 15.87 6.38 3.90
N SER A 256 16.63 7.40 4.33
CA SER A 256 17.45 7.33 5.55
C SER A 256 16.59 7.15 6.80
N ILE A 257 15.45 7.84 6.89
CA ILE A 257 14.50 7.68 8.00
C ILE A 257 13.93 6.25 8.01
N ILE A 258 13.54 5.71 6.85
CA ILE A 258 13.05 4.34 6.76
C ILE A 258 14.11 3.34 7.24
N ALA A 259 15.33 3.40 6.74
CA ALA A 259 16.41 2.50 7.16
C ALA A 259 16.66 2.61 8.68
N LYS A 260 16.66 3.83 9.21
CA LYS A 260 16.84 4.10 10.64
C LYS A 260 15.71 3.50 11.48
N LEU A 261 14.45 3.67 11.10
CA LEU A 261 13.31 3.10 11.80
C LEU A 261 13.33 1.57 11.78
N LEU A 262 13.66 0.98 10.63
CA LEU A 262 13.79 -0.47 10.48
C LEU A 262 14.93 -1.04 11.34
N SER A 263 16.08 -0.36 11.40
CA SER A 263 17.21 -0.77 12.23
C SER A 263 16.90 -0.64 13.72
N GLY A 264 16.00 0.27 14.09
CA GLY A 264 15.48 0.43 15.44
C GLY A 264 14.36 -0.53 15.83
N GLY A 265 13.99 -1.46 14.92
CA GLY A 265 13.04 -2.53 15.20
C GLY A 265 11.59 -2.22 14.86
N LEU A 266 11.29 -1.16 14.09
CA LEU A 266 9.94 -0.90 13.60
C LEU A 266 9.52 -1.94 12.55
N TYR A 267 8.33 -2.49 12.69
CA TYR A 267 7.78 -3.54 11.80
C TYR A 267 6.61 -3.04 10.92
N THR A 268 6.72 -1.86 10.38
CA THR A 268 5.76 -1.31 9.44
C THR A 268 5.91 -2.00 8.07
N PRO A 269 4.87 -2.67 7.54
CA PRO A 269 4.99 -3.41 6.28
C PRO A 269 5.03 -2.52 5.03
N ILE A 270 4.48 -1.31 5.08
CA ILE A 270 4.37 -0.40 3.94
C ILE A 270 4.98 0.96 4.27
N PHE A 271 5.91 1.40 3.44
CA PHE A 271 6.43 2.76 3.45
C PHE A 271 6.14 3.45 2.12
N LEU A 272 5.63 4.68 2.20
CA LEU A 272 5.31 5.51 1.03
C LEU A 272 6.22 6.73 1.01
N THR A 273 6.87 6.92 -0.14
CA THR A 273 7.83 8.01 -0.38
C THR A 273 7.57 8.65 -1.74
N HIS A 274 8.07 9.86 -1.96
CA HIS A 274 7.85 10.55 -3.22
C HIS A 274 9.05 11.35 -3.68
N HIS A 275 9.15 11.44 -5.00
CA HIS A 275 10.05 12.28 -5.74
C HIS A 275 9.29 13.01 -6.84
N TYR A 276 8.98 14.28 -6.64
CA TYR A 276 8.24 15.11 -7.60
C TYR A 276 9.19 15.81 -8.58
N GLY A 277 8.61 16.28 -9.69
CA GLY A 277 9.30 17.10 -10.68
C GLY A 277 9.45 16.45 -12.05
N PHE A 278 8.95 15.22 -12.24
CA PHE A 278 9.07 14.49 -13.51
C PHE A 278 8.19 15.05 -14.62
N ASP A 279 7.44 16.14 -14.38
CA ASP A 279 6.65 16.84 -15.40
C ASP A 279 7.54 17.72 -16.30
N THR A 280 8.43 17.09 -17.05
CA THR A 280 9.51 17.72 -17.81
C THR A 280 9.09 18.14 -19.22
N HIS A 281 8.16 19.10 -19.32
CA HIS A 281 7.71 19.67 -20.59
C HIS A 281 8.73 20.56 -21.29
N ASN A 282 9.78 20.97 -20.59
CA ASN A 282 10.87 21.80 -21.12
C ASN A 282 12.18 21.47 -20.40
N ASN A 283 13.33 21.85 -20.99
CA ASN A 283 14.67 21.67 -20.42
C ASN A 283 14.91 20.25 -19.86
N GLN A 284 14.27 19.23 -20.46
CA GLN A 284 14.18 17.87 -19.90
C GLN A 284 15.55 17.24 -19.66
N LEU A 285 16.51 17.41 -20.57
CA LEU A 285 17.85 16.80 -20.39
C LEU A 285 18.47 17.11 -19.02
N ASN A 286 18.41 18.38 -18.60
CA ASN A 286 18.98 18.79 -17.31
C ASN A 286 18.11 18.37 -16.14
N ASP A 287 16.81 18.61 -16.25
CA ASP A 287 15.88 18.37 -15.14
C ASP A 287 15.72 16.88 -14.87
N HIS A 288 15.56 16.07 -15.91
CA HIS A 288 15.45 14.62 -15.79
C HIS A 288 16.77 13.98 -15.31
N ASN A 289 17.94 14.46 -15.80
CA ASN A 289 19.24 14.05 -15.28
C ASN A 289 19.37 14.29 -13.76
N ASN A 290 18.92 15.48 -13.29
CA ASN A 290 18.97 15.81 -11.87
C ASN A 290 18.01 14.91 -11.05
N LEU A 291 16.80 14.66 -11.55
CA LEU A 291 15.80 13.80 -10.91
C LEU A 291 16.31 12.36 -10.80
N LEU A 292 16.85 11.81 -11.89
CA LEU A 292 17.44 10.48 -11.87
C LEU A 292 18.68 10.40 -10.99
N THR A 293 19.50 11.45 -10.92
CA THR A 293 20.64 11.54 -10.01
C THR A 293 20.20 11.49 -8.55
N VAL A 294 19.18 12.25 -8.18
CA VAL A 294 18.61 12.24 -6.83
C VAL A 294 18.07 10.86 -6.49
N MET A 295 17.27 10.26 -7.37
CA MET A 295 16.68 8.94 -7.18
C MET A 295 17.77 7.86 -7.02
N SER A 296 18.70 7.78 -7.97
CA SER A 296 19.69 6.71 -8.03
C SER A 296 20.68 6.73 -6.87
N ASN A 297 21.22 7.90 -6.52
CA ASN A 297 22.10 8.03 -5.37
C ASN A 297 21.38 7.65 -4.05
N SER A 298 20.12 8.04 -3.92
CA SER A 298 19.35 7.77 -2.69
C SER A 298 19.00 6.27 -2.57
N ILE A 299 18.58 5.63 -3.66
CA ILE A 299 18.29 4.18 -3.69
C ILE A 299 19.58 3.38 -3.46
N GLY A 300 20.70 3.76 -4.10
CA GLY A 300 21.99 3.11 -3.91
C GLY A 300 22.44 3.16 -2.44
N ALA A 301 22.39 4.33 -1.81
CA ALA A 301 22.70 4.50 -0.39
C ALA A 301 21.75 3.66 0.50
N PHE A 302 20.48 3.62 0.18
CA PHE A 302 19.47 2.86 0.94
C PHE A 302 19.76 1.36 0.95
N PHE A 303 20.00 0.76 -0.21
CA PHE A 303 20.30 -0.67 -0.28
C PHE A 303 21.66 -1.02 0.31
N GLN A 304 22.65 -0.14 0.21
CA GLN A 304 23.95 -0.30 0.90
C GLN A 304 23.76 -0.27 2.43
N ASP A 305 22.92 0.63 2.94
CA ASP A 305 22.61 0.72 4.38
C ASP A 305 21.86 -0.52 4.86
N LEU A 306 20.84 -0.96 4.12
CA LEU A 306 20.09 -2.19 4.42
C LEU A 306 20.99 -3.43 4.43
N GLU A 307 21.99 -3.50 3.54
CA GLU A 307 22.98 -4.59 3.55
C GLU A 307 23.81 -4.58 4.80
N ASN A 308 24.41 -3.42 5.14
CA ASN A 308 25.23 -3.25 6.34
C ASN A 308 24.46 -3.54 7.63
N LEU A 309 23.16 -3.22 7.66
CA LEU A 309 22.24 -3.45 8.79
C LEU A 309 21.68 -4.89 8.83
N GLY A 310 21.95 -5.72 7.80
CA GLY A 310 21.40 -7.08 7.70
C GLY A 310 19.90 -7.13 7.40
N LEU A 311 19.35 -6.08 6.78
CA LEU A 311 17.92 -5.90 6.52
C LEU A 311 17.54 -6.09 5.04
N LYS A 312 18.52 -6.26 4.13
CA LYS A 312 18.29 -6.28 2.68
C LYS A 312 17.28 -7.35 2.23
N ASP A 313 17.22 -8.49 2.93
CA ASP A 313 16.33 -9.60 2.57
C ASP A 313 14.86 -9.35 2.93
N ARG A 314 14.58 -8.26 3.64
CA ARG A 314 13.27 -7.88 4.14
C ARG A 314 12.59 -6.78 3.35
N VAL A 315 13.30 -6.13 2.45
CA VAL A 315 12.85 -4.90 1.79
C VAL A 315 12.82 -5.08 0.28
N VAL A 316 11.70 -4.69 -0.31
CA VAL A 316 11.54 -4.48 -1.75
C VAL A 316 11.12 -3.03 -1.96
N LEU A 317 11.73 -2.35 -2.95
CA LEU A 317 11.36 -1.00 -3.33
C LEU A 317 10.80 -1.02 -4.75
N LEU A 318 9.59 -0.49 -4.94
CA LEU A 318 8.92 -0.31 -6.22
C LEU A 318 8.88 1.18 -6.55
N THR A 319 9.31 1.57 -7.76
CA THR A 319 8.97 2.89 -8.32
C THR A 319 7.60 2.84 -8.98
N THR A 320 6.84 3.94 -8.88
CA THR A 320 5.58 4.14 -9.60
C THR A 320 5.57 5.53 -10.23
N SER A 321 4.92 5.67 -11.37
CA SER A 321 4.64 6.96 -11.98
C SER A 321 3.25 6.91 -12.60
N GLU A 322 2.46 7.98 -12.50
CA GLU A 322 1.06 7.99 -12.90
C GLU A 322 0.85 7.75 -14.40
N PHE A 323 1.85 8.09 -15.22
CA PHE A 323 1.91 7.80 -16.66
C PHE A 323 3.36 7.94 -17.16
N GLY A 324 3.60 7.67 -18.45
CA GLY A 324 4.86 7.90 -19.13
C GLY A 324 4.87 9.19 -19.94
N ARG A 325 5.80 9.29 -20.86
CA ARG A 325 5.94 10.42 -21.78
C ARG A 325 5.78 9.98 -23.23
N ARG A 326 5.39 10.90 -24.10
CA ARG A 326 5.32 10.65 -25.53
C ARG A 326 6.67 10.20 -26.09
N PRO A 327 6.66 9.38 -27.16
CA PRO A 327 7.91 8.90 -27.75
C PRO A 327 8.75 10.04 -28.38
N PHE A 328 8.11 11.09 -28.85
CA PHE A 328 8.76 12.23 -29.51
C PHE A 328 8.90 13.44 -28.57
N GLU A 329 9.96 14.22 -28.81
CA GLU A 329 10.16 15.49 -28.13
C GLU A 329 9.15 16.54 -28.60
N ASN A 330 8.89 17.53 -27.76
CA ASN A 330 8.07 18.69 -28.07
C ASN A 330 8.96 19.89 -28.50
N GLY A 331 8.30 21.02 -28.85
CA GLY A 331 9.00 22.22 -29.31
C GLY A 331 9.74 23.02 -28.20
N SER A 332 9.84 22.49 -26.97
CA SER A 332 10.43 23.16 -25.80
C SER A 332 11.55 22.35 -25.15
N ASP A 333 12.18 21.44 -25.90
CA ASP A 333 13.23 20.53 -25.42
C ASP A 333 12.76 19.66 -24.23
N GLY A 334 11.53 19.15 -24.33
CA GLY A 334 10.90 18.28 -23.36
C GLY A 334 9.95 17.29 -24.02
N THR A 335 9.07 16.67 -23.23
CA THR A 335 8.06 15.73 -23.70
C THR A 335 6.70 16.02 -23.11
N ASP A 336 5.65 15.74 -23.86
CA ASP A 336 4.28 15.79 -23.37
C ASP A 336 3.91 14.49 -22.67
N HIS A 337 2.78 14.51 -21.92
CA HIS A 337 2.23 13.32 -21.28
C HIS A 337 1.94 12.22 -22.28
N GLY A 338 2.29 10.99 -21.94
CA GLY A 338 2.11 9.80 -22.75
C GLY A 338 1.78 8.57 -21.91
N ALA A 339 1.54 7.45 -22.56
CA ALA A 339 1.27 6.18 -21.92
C ALA A 339 2.51 5.26 -21.96
N GLY A 340 2.48 4.20 -21.15
CA GLY A 340 3.49 3.16 -21.14
C GLY A 340 4.86 3.66 -20.64
N ALA A 341 5.27 3.24 -19.46
CA ALA A 341 6.56 3.58 -18.88
C ALA A 341 7.19 2.38 -18.17
N PRO A 342 8.52 2.28 -18.10
CA PRO A 342 9.16 1.26 -17.27
C PRO A 342 8.92 1.56 -15.79
N GLN A 343 8.70 0.49 -15.01
CA GLN A 343 8.73 0.52 -13.55
C GLN A 343 9.94 -0.26 -13.06
N LEU A 344 10.55 0.20 -11.98
CA LEU A 344 11.75 -0.40 -11.42
C LEU A 344 11.42 -1.08 -10.09
N LEU A 345 11.91 -2.31 -9.91
CA LEU A 345 11.76 -3.07 -8.69
C LEU A 345 13.14 -3.46 -8.16
N PHE A 346 13.42 -3.17 -6.90
CA PHE A 346 14.70 -3.39 -6.25
C PHE A 346 14.56 -4.27 -5.01
N GLY A 347 15.54 -5.12 -4.75
CA GLY A 347 15.61 -5.94 -3.54
C GLY A 347 16.41 -7.22 -3.74
N SER A 348 17.04 -7.74 -2.70
CA SER A 348 17.82 -8.98 -2.75
C SER A 348 17.00 -10.24 -3.06
N LYS A 349 15.67 -10.14 -2.99
CA LYS A 349 14.73 -11.22 -3.36
C LYS A 349 14.07 -10.98 -4.71
N VAL A 350 14.38 -9.88 -5.36
CA VAL A 350 13.98 -9.63 -6.74
C VAL A 350 14.84 -10.47 -7.67
N LYS A 351 14.23 -11.08 -8.66
CA LYS A 351 14.95 -11.67 -9.79
C LYS A 351 15.22 -10.56 -10.79
N GLY A 352 16.45 -10.10 -10.81
CA GLY A 352 16.87 -9.01 -11.69
C GLY A 352 16.71 -9.34 -13.17
N GLY A 353 16.74 -8.30 -13.98
CA GLY A 353 16.63 -8.39 -15.43
C GLY A 353 15.48 -7.57 -16.02
N ILE A 354 15.20 -7.79 -17.29
CA ILE A 354 14.17 -7.07 -18.04
C ILE A 354 12.95 -7.95 -18.22
N TYR A 355 11.78 -7.41 -17.95
CA TYR A 355 10.47 -8.03 -18.11
C TYR A 355 9.68 -7.25 -19.15
N GLY A 356 9.17 -7.94 -20.17
CA GLY A 356 8.49 -7.34 -21.30
C GLY A 356 9.42 -6.98 -22.46
N SER A 357 8.80 -6.45 -23.50
CA SER A 357 9.45 -6.06 -24.75
C SER A 357 9.98 -4.62 -24.67
N ASN A 358 10.95 -4.29 -25.52
CA ASN A 358 11.25 -2.88 -25.76
C ASN A 358 10.03 -2.18 -26.35
N PRO A 359 9.74 -0.92 -25.97
CA PRO A 359 8.63 -0.18 -26.54
C PRO A 359 8.81 -0.07 -28.07
N SER A 360 7.72 -0.27 -28.83
CA SER A 360 7.74 0.03 -30.26
C SER A 360 7.81 1.54 -30.46
N LEU A 361 8.76 2.00 -31.27
CA LEU A 361 8.88 3.41 -31.66
C LEU A 361 8.27 3.71 -33.02
N THR A 362 7.55 2.76 -33.60
CA THR A 362 6.87 2.88 -34.90
C THR A 362 5.38 2.50 -34.83
N ASP A 363 4.95 1.85 -33.75
CA ASP A 363 3.56 1.48 -33.52
C ASP A 363 3.05 2.13 -32.23
N PHE A 364 2.03 2.97 -32.36
CA PHE A 364 1.49 3.81 -31.30
C PHE A 364 -0.02 3.65 -31.19
N ASP A 365 -0.57 4.07 -30.06
CA ASP A 365 -2.02 4.18 -29.93
C ASP A 365 -2.61 5.29 -30.81
N ASN A 366 -3.94 5.42 -30.85
CA ASN A 366 -4.63 6.44 -31.65
C ASN A 366 -4.30 7.89 -31.22
N ASN A 367 -3.66 8.08 -30.08
CA ASN A 367 -3.23 9.38 -29.54
C ASN A 367 -1.72 9.58 -29.68
N ALA A 368 -1.04 8.69 -30.41
CA ALA A 368 0.40 8.67 -30.62
C ALA A 368 1.20 8.50 -29.30
N ASN A 369 0.68 7.69 -28.38
CA ASN A 369 1.40 7.26 -27.20
C ASN A 369 2.03 5.87 -27.41
N LEU A 370 3.02 5.52 -26.59
CA LEU A 370 3.56 4.16 -26.51
C LEU A 370 2.45 3.18 -26.08
N LEU A 371 2.45 2.01 -26.68
CA LEU A 371 1.56 0.93 -26.27
C LEU A 371 2.06 0.36 -24.93
N HIS A 372 1.16 0.13 -23.99
CA HIS A 372 1.47 -0.64 -22.81
C HIS A 372 1.41 -2.16 -23.13
N GLU A 373 2.26 -2.93 -22.47
CA GLU A 373 2.25 -4.40 -22.52
C GLU A 373 1.64 -4.99 -21.25
N PHE A 374 1.92 -4.34 -20.12
CA PHE A 374 1.48 -4.78 -18.80
C PHE A 374 0.58 -3.75 -18.14
N ASP A 375 -0.52 -4.25 -17.58
CA ASP A 375 -1.34 -3.46 -16.67
C ASP A 375 -0.59 -3.25 -15.33
N PHE A 376 -0.55 -2.02 -14.82
CA PHE A 376 0.15 -1.71 -13.58
C PHE A 376 -0.34 -2.55 -12.38
N ARG A 377 -1.59 -3.00 -12.39
CA ARG A 377 -2.19 -3.84 -11.35
C ARG A 377 -1.58 -5.25 -11.33
N GLN A 378 -0.95 -5.70 -12.42
CA GLN A 378 -0.17 -6.95 -12.43
C GLN A 378 1.06 -6.85 -11.50
N LEU A 379 1.68 -5.65 -11.37
CA LEU A 379 2.75 -5.42 -10.40
C LEU A 379 2.22 -5.56 -8.97
N TYR A 380 1.07 -4.96 -8.67
CA TYR A 380 0.45 -5.06 -7.36
C TYR A 380 0.05 -6.50 -7.02
N ALA A 381 -0.61 -7.20 -7.96
CA ALA A 381 -0.95 -8.61 -7.81
C ALA A 381 0.30 -9.48 -7.57
N THR A 382 1.38 -9.19 -8.30
CA THR A 382 2.66 -9.89 -8.15
C THR A 382 3.26 -9.71 -6.76
N LEU A 383 3.32 -8.47 -6.26
CA LEU A 383 3.83 -8.17 -4.92
C LEU A 383 2.95 -8.78 -3.83
N MET A 384 1.62 -8.69 -3.97
CA MET A 384 0.70 -9.30 -3.02
C MET A 384 0.83 -10.83 -3.00
N THR A 385 0.95 -11.48 -4.17
CA THR A 385 1.09 -12.93 -4.26
C THR A 385 2.47 -13.42 -3.80
N GLN A 386 3.55 -12.83 -4.35
CA GLN A 386 4.90 -13.37 -4.20
C GLN A 386 5.67 -12.76 -3.04
N TRP A 387 5.42 -11.49 -2.72
CA TRP A 387 6.09 -10.82 -1.59
C TRP A 387 5.28 -10.96 -0.31
N PHE A 388 3.97 -10.72 -0.33
CA PHE A 388 3.13 -10.78 0.85
C PHE A 388 2.36 -12.10 1.03
N GLU A 389 2.47 -13.05 0.09
CA GLU A 389 1.88 -14.40 0.15
C GLU A 389 0.35 -14.41 0.35
N LEU A 390 -0.35 -13.41 -0.22
CA LEU A 390 -1.81 -13.41 -0.23
C LEU A 390 -2.37 -14.46 -1.20
N GLY A 391 -3.54 -14.98 -0.84
CA GLY A 391 -4.31 -15.84 -1.73
C GLY A 391 -5.01 -15.06 -2.85
N GLN A 392 -5.34 -15.77 -3.93
CA GLN A 392 -5.97 -15.14 -5.09
C GLN A 392 -7.29 -14.43 -4.74
N GLU A 393 -8.13 -15.01 -3.89
CA GLU A 393 -9.40 -14.42 -3.47
C GLU A 393 -9.18 -13.09 -2.71
N GLU A 394 -8.16 -13.01 -1.86
CA GLU A 394 -7.80 -11.77 -1.14
C GLU A 394 -7.36 -10.69 -2.13
N ILE A 395 -6.54 -11.06 -3.13
CA ILE A 395 -6.06 -10.13 -4.16
C ILE A 395 -7.19 -9.62 -5.04
N GLU A 396 -8.11 -10.50 -5.46
CA GLU A 396 -9.30 -10.11 -6.24
C GLU A 396 -10.21 -9.15 -5.45
N ASN A 397 -10.32 -9.31 -4.13
CA ASN A 397 -11.04 -8.37 -3.28
C ASN A 397 -10.34 -7.00 -3.18
N ILE A 398 -9.00 -6.97 -3.23
CA ILE A 398 -8.20 -5.74 -3.17
C ILE A 398 -8.18 -5.01 -4.52
N LEU A 399 -8.03 -5.75 -5.63
CA LEU A 399 -7.88 -5.20 -6.98
C LEU A 399 -9.18 -5.24 -7.80
N PHE A 400 -10.26 -5.81 -7.25
CA PHE A 400 -11.59 -5.97 -7.85
C PHE A 400 -11.69 -6.98 -9.00
N GLN A 401 -10.57 -7.52 -9.48
CA GLN A 401 -10.50 -8.54 -10.52
C GLN A 401 -9.16 -9.29 -10.44
N PRO A 402 -9.07 -10.48 -11.06
CA PRO A 402 -7.81 -11.22 -11.13
C PRO A 402 -6.84 -10.57 -12.14
N PHE A 403 -5.55 -10.61 -11.82
CA PHE A 403 -4.47 -10.20 -12.71
C PHE A 403 -3.42 -11.29 -12.80
N GLU A 404 -2.84 -11.48 -13.99
CA GLU A 404 -1.67 -12.33 -14.17
C GLU A 404 -0.46 -11.73 -13.41
N THR A 405 0.42 -12.59 -12.91
CA THR A 405 1.58 -12.17 -12.13
C THR A 405 2.88 -12.52 -12.85
N PHE A 406 3.91 -11.73 -12.62
CA PHE A 406 5.27 -12.01 -13.07
C PHE A 406 5.95 -13.02 -12.14
N SER A 407 6.92 -13.79 -12.64
CA SER A 407 7.81 -14.58 -11.77
C SER A 407 9.03 -13.75 -11.42
N ILE A 408 8.86 -12.71 -10.60
CA ILE A 408 9.87 -11.67 -10.36
C ILE A 408 10.45 -11.69 -8.93
N ILE A 409 9.80 -12.36 -7.98
CA ILE A 409 10.31 -12.54 -6.61
C ILE A 409 10.84 -13.96 -6.45
N ASP A 410 11.97 -14.09 -5.75
CA ASP A 410 12.55 -15.39 -5.44
C ASP A 410 11.82 -16.05 -4.26
N ASN A 411 10.97 -17.03 -4.59
CA ASN A 411 10.17 -17.77 -3.63
C ASN A 411 10.95 -18.87 -2.88
N ARG A 412 12.29 -18.87 -2.88
CA ARG A 412 13.08 -19.88 -2.14
C ARG A 412 12.82 -19.90 -0.63
N PHE A 413 12.05 -18.96 -0.11
CA PHE A 413 11.54 -18.98 1.28
C PHE A 413 10.25 -19.78 1.47
N SER A 414 9.52 -20.11 0.40
CA SER A 414 8.26 -20.88 0.47
C SER A 414 8.44 -22.38 0.70
N GLN A 415 9.64 -22.85 1.02
CA GLN A 415 9.92 -24.26 1.38
C GLN A 415 9.66 -24.58 2.86
N VAL A 416 9.04 -23.69 3.62
CA VAL A 416 8.35 -24.12 4.84
C VAL A 416 6.99 -24.64 4.38
N SER A 417 6.89 -25.95 4.19
CA SER A 417 5.62 -26.62 3.90
C SER A 417 4.69 -26.43 5.10
N TYR A 418 3.84 -25.42 5.02
CA TYR A 418 2.67 -25.35 5.89
C TYR A 418 1.67 -26.40 5.42
N PRO A 419 1.13 -27.22 6.32
CA PRO A 419 0.06 -28.12 5.95
C PRO A 419 -1.10 -27.28 5.40
N SER A 420 -1.64 -27.70 4.27
CA SER A 420 -2.79 -27.12 3.59
C SER A 420 -4.09 -27.34 4.41
N ASN A 421 -4.16 -26.80 5.60
CA ASN A 421 -5.39 -26.70 6.37
C ASN A 421 -5.92 -25.29 6.23
N LYS A 422 -6.79 -25.08 5.23
CA LYS A 422 -7.58 -23.86 5.02
C LYS A 422 -8.44 -23.43 6.22
N GLU A 423 -8.42 -24.16 7.32
CA GLU A 423 -9.22 -23.91 8.53
C GLU A 423 -8.46 -23.21 9.69
N ALA A 424 -7.16 -22.90 9.55
CA ALA A 424 -6.33 -22.49 10.69
C ALA A 424 -5.89 -21.01 10.67
N VAL A 425 -6.42 -20.15 9.79
CA VAL A 425 -5.81 -18.83 9.53
C VAL A 425 -6.75 -17.63 9.77
N LEU A 426 -8.04 -17.84 9.90
CA LEU A 426 -8.93 -16.86 10.52
C LEU A 426 -9.12 -17.31 11.97
N GLY A 427 -8.62 -16.51 12.92
CA GLY A 427 -8.86 -16.79 14.33
C GLY A 427 -10.35 -17.07 14.52
N ILE A 428 -10.69 -18.17 15.22
CA ILE A 428 -12.09 -18.48 15.52
C ILE A 428 -12.62 -17.29 16.32
N PRO A 429 -13.73 -16.64 15.89
CA PRO A 429 -14.30 -15.53 16.63
C PRO A 429 -14.59 -15.95 18.07
N GLN A 430 -14.20 -15.14 19.02
CA GLN A 430 -14.47 -15.42 20.45
C GLN A 430 -15.96 -15.24 20.78
N ASP A 431 -16.63 -14.36 20.03
CA ASP A 431 -18.04 -14.03 20.19
C ASP A 431 -18.74 -14.01 18.84
N TYR A 432 -20.07 -14.08 18.87
CA TYR A 432 -20.90 -13.77 17.70
C TYR A 432 -20.96 -12.26 17.53
N ASP A 433 -20.94 -11.79 16.31
CA ASP A 433 -21.13 -10.36 15.98
C ASP A 433 -21.87 -10.17 14.66
N LEU A 434 -22.52 -9.01 14.52
CA LEU A 434 -23.10 -8.50 13.29
C LEU A 434 -22.70 -7.03 13.15
N SER A 435 -21.84 -6.71 12.19
CA SER A 435 -21.38 -5.34 11.96
C SER A 435 -22.49 -4.38 11.53
N LYS A 436 -22.22 -3.09 11.55
CA LYS A 436 -23.03 -2.09 10.85
C LYS A 436 -22.92 -2.31 9.34
N ALA A 437 -23.95 -1.97 8.58
CA ALA A 437 -23.91 -1.96 7.12
C ALA A 437 -23.03 -0.80 6.63
N TYR A 438 -22.20 -1.05 5.63
CA TYR A 438 -21.38 -0.02 4.99
C TYR A 438 -21.36 -0.20 3.46
N PRO A 439 -21.57 0.88 2.68
CA PRO A 439 -21.99 2.21 3.11
C PRO A 439 -23.38 2.21 3.77
N ASN A 440 -23.63 3.17 4.67
CA ASN A 440 -24.95 3.38 5.26
C ASN A 440 -25.14 4.90 5.59
N PRO A 441 -25.97 5.66 4.86
CA PRO A 441 -26.92 5.21 3.84
C PRO A 441 -26.27 4.59 2.59
N PHE A 442 -26.99 3.69 1.90
CA PHE A 442 -26.50 2.98 0.72
C PHE A 442 -27.37 3.17 -0.53
N ASN A 443 -26.76 2.99 -1.73
CA ASN A 443 -27.43 3.07 -3.03
C ASN A 443 -26.69 2.27 -4.11
N PRO A 444 -27.24 1.21 -4.67
CA PRO A 444 -28.20 0.28 -4.07
C PRO A 444 -27.50 -0.81 -3.25
N ASN A 445 -26.15 -0.82 -3.19
CA ASN A 445 -25.34 -1.86 -2.61
C ASN A 445 -24.81 -1.47 -1.23
N THR A 446 -24.80 -2.42 -0.31
CA THR A 446 -24.12 -2.32 0.98
C THR A 446 -23.63 -3.70 1.41
N ARG A 447 -22.75 -3.75 2.40
CA ARG A 447 -22.25 -5.00 2.98
C ARG A 447 -22.27 -4.94 4.49
N LEU A 448 -22.34 -6.11 5.10
CA LEU A 448 -22.15 -6.33 6.54
C LEU A 448 -21.18 -7.49 6.71
N HIS A 449 -20.50 -7.51 7.84
CA HIS A 449 -19.74 -8.67 8.29
C HIS A 449 -20.47 -9.32 9.45
N TYR A 450 -20.34 -10.63 9.61
CA TYR A 450 -20.80 -11.31 10.80
C TYR A 450 -19.81 -12.40 11.24
N ALA A 451 -19.76 -12.62 12.55
CA ALA A 451 -18.87 -13.57 13.18
C ALA A 451 -19.65 -14.72 13.81
N VAL A 452 -19.17 -15.94 13.63
CA VAL A 452 -19.72 -17.17 14.18
C VAL A 452 -18.66 -17.84 15.06
N LYS A 453 -18.84 -17.82 16.39
CA LYS A 453 -17.82 -18.31 17.35
C LYS A 453 -17.65 -19.82 17.38
N GLU A 454 -18.71 -20.55 17.08
CA GLU A 454 -18.71 -22.01 17.02
C GLU A 454 -19.68 -22.50 15.93
N ARG A 455 -19.45 -23.69 15.41
CA ARG A 455 -20.34 -24.25 14.38
C ARG A 455 -21.77 -24.29 14.86
N GLY A 456 -22.65 -23.57 14.21
CA GLY A 456 -24.05 -23.44 14.59
C GLY A 456 -24.94 -22.99 13.44
N PHE A 457 -26.25 -23.02 13.70
CA PHE A 457 -27.24 -22.52 12.75
C PHE A 457 -27.29 -20.99 12.84
N VAL A 458 -27.15 -20.33 11.70
CA VAL A 458 -27.18 -18.87 11.58
C VAL A 458 -28.37 -18.48 10.71
N ASP A 459 -29.16 -17.53 11.24
CA ASP A 459 -30.30 -16.97 10.56
C ASP A 459 -30.15 -15.44 10.49
N ILE A 460 -30.02 -14.90 9.26
CA ILE A 460 -29.94 -13.44 9.04
C ILE A 460 -31.11 -13.04 8.15
N ILE A 461 -31.96 -12.14 8.68
CA ILE A 461 -33.16 -11.68 8.00
C ILE A 461 -33.18 -10.15 7.98
N ILE A 462 -33.61 -9.60 6.86
CA ILE A 462 -33.81 -8.17 6.68
C ILE A 462 -35.30 -7.85 6.68
N TYR A 463 -35.70 -6.88 7.53
CA TYR A 463 -37.06 -6.44 7.71
C TYR A 463 -37.23 -4.96 7.33
N ASP A 464 -38.43 -4.58 6.90
CA ASP A 464 -38.85 -3.17 6.89
C ASP A 464 -39.32 -2.72 8.29
N LEU A 465 -39.58 -1.42 8.43
CA LEU A 465 -40.06 -0.85 9.70
C LEU A 465 -41.46 -1.35 10.13
N LYS A 466 -42.19 -2.03 9.25
CA LYS A 466 -43.48 -2.68 9.57
C LYS A 466 -43.28 -4.12 10.02
N GLY A 467 -42.04 -4.58 10.15
CA GLY A 467 -41.70 -5.96 10.53
C GLY A 467 -41.91 -7.00 9.42
N ARG A 468 -42.08 -6.57 8.16
CA ARG A 468 -42.23 -7.49 7.04
C ARG A 468 -40.84 -7.94 6.61
N LYS A 469 -40.66 -9.24 6.43
CA LYS A 469 -39.44 -9.84 5.90
C LYS A 469 -39.27 -9.41 4.43
N ILE A 470 -38.16 -8.76 4.13
CA ILE A 470 -37.80 -8.27 2.80
C ILE A 470 -36.79 -9.19 2.12
N PHE A 471 -35.81 -9.68 2.87
CA PHE A 471 -34.77 -10.54 2.34
C PHE A 471 -34.25 -11.53 3.41
N HIS A 472 -33.79 -12.71 3.01
CA HIS A 472 -33.27 -13.74 3.89
C HIS A 472 -31.95 -14.28 3.35
N PRO A 473 -30.86 -13.58 3.54
CA PRO A 473 -29.58 -13.91 2.90
C PRO A 473 -28.87 -15.11 3.53
N VAL A 474 -29.09 -15.41 4.81
CA VAL A 474 -28.43 -16.55 5.48
C VAL A 474 -29.47 -17.34 6.26
N HIS A 475 -29.53 -18.65 6.05
CA HIS A 475 -30.42 -19.59 6.74
C HIS A 475 -29.82 -20.99 6.68
N GLU A 476 -28.67 -21.20 7.35
CA GLU A 476 -27.90 -22.42 7.21
C GLU A 476 -26.94 -22.67 8.39
N MET A 477 -26.37 -23.88 8.44
CA MET A 477 -25.28 -24.21 9.35
C MET A 477 -23.99 -23.56 8.87
N LYS A 478 -23.37 -22.74 9.70
CA LYS A 478 -22.06 -22.13 9.45
C LYS A 478 -21.01 -22.71 10.39
N PRO A 479 -19.78 -23.01 9.91
CA PRO A 479 -18.62 -23.22 10.76
C PRO A 479 -18.29 -21.99 11.60
N ALA A 480 -17.43 -22.12 12.59
CA ALA A 480 -16.83 -20.97 13.24
C ALA A 480 -15.99 -20.16 12.24
N GLY A 481 -16.14 -18.84 12.21
CA GLY A 481 -15.42 -17.99 11.25
C GLY A 481 -16.07 -16.62 11.07
N PHE A 482 -15.40 -15.79 10.27
CA PHE A 482 -15.89 -14.48 9.85
C PHE A 482 -16.48 -14.56 8.44
N TYR A 483 -17.57 -13.86 8.20
CA TYR A 483 -18.33 -13.95 6.96
C TYR A 483 -18.74 -12.56 6.45
N ASN A 484 -18.74 -12.39 5.13
CA ASN A 484 -19.22 -11.19 4.46
C ASN A 484 -20.62 -11.42 3.91
N LEU A 485 -21.48 -10.40 4.04
CA LEU A 485 -22.85 -10.40 3.54
C LEU A 485 -23.06 -9.19 2.63
N ASN A 486 -23.09 -9.40 1.34
CA ASN A 486 -23.37 -8.35 0.36
C ASN A 486 -24.89 -8.25 0.15
N ILE A 487 -25.42 -7.02 0.20
CA ILE A 487 -26.84 -6.72 0.07
C ILE A 487 -27.05 -5.75 -1.08
N ASN A 488 -27.94 -6.12 -2.00
CA ASN A 488 -28.38 -5.25 -3.07
C ASN A 488 -29.86 -4.87 -2.87
N GLY A 489 -30.10 -3.61 -2.56
CA GLY A 489 -31.43 -3.03 -2.38
C GLY A 489 -32.06 -2.45 -3.66
N GLY A 490 -31.56 -2.77 -4.84
CA GLY A 490 -32.02 -2.22 -6.11
C GLY A 490 -33.54 -2.31 -6.35
N ASN A 491 -34.17 -3.36 -5.83
CA ASN A 491 -35.63 -3.57 -5.92
C ASN A 491 -36.42 -3.12 -4.69
N TRP A 492 -35.75 -2.52 -3.68
CA TRP A 492 -36.41 -2.07 -2.46
C TRP A 492 -36.77 -0.58 -2.55
N ALA A 493 -37.75 -0.14 -1.75
CA ALA A 493 -38.05 1.28 -1.64
C ALA A 493 -37.00 2.01 -0.80
N SER A 494 -36.73 3.29 -1.10
CA SER A 494 -35.93 4.12 -0.19
C SER A 494 -36.52 4.13 1.20
N GLY A 495 -35.71 3.96 2.23
CA GLY A 495 -36.19 3.88 3.62
C GLY A 495 -35.22 3.13 4.55
N THR A 496 -35.67 3.00 5.79
CA THR A 496 -34.93 2.28 6.83
C THR A 496 -35.30 0.80 6.86
N TYR A 497 -34.28 -0.05 6.98
CA TYR A 497 -34.37 -1.50 7.11
C TYR A 497 -33.63 -1.96 8.36
N LEU A 498 -34.04 -3.11 8.90
CA LEU A 498 -33.43 -3.75 10.06
C LEU A 498 -32.87 -5.11 9.65
N VAL A 499 -31.59 -5.30 9.82
CA VAL A 499 -30.90 -6.59 9.64
C VAL A 499 -30.84 -7.25 11.01
N LYS A 500 -31.38 -8.45 11.14
CA LYS A 500 -31.34 -9.23 12.36
C LYS A 500 -30.58 -10.51 12.13
N MET A 501 -29.55 -10.74 12.92
CA MET A 501 -28.86 -12.02 13.03
C MET A 501 -29.35 -12.75 14.27
N GLU A 502 -29.60 -14.04 14.13
CA GLU A 502 -30.01 -14.92 15.20
C GLU A 502 -29.26 -16.26 15.10
N THR A 503 -28.76 -16.72 16.23
CA THR A 503 -28.21 -18.06 16.43
C THR A 503 -28.84 -18.68 17.66
N LYS A 504 -28.39 -19.86 18.08
CA LYS A 504 -28.93 -20.49 19.30
C LYS A 504 -28.80 -19.60 20.55
N ASP A 505 -27.66 -18.93 20.69
CA ASP A 505 -27.26 -18.21 21.91
C ASP A 505 -27.00 -16.72 21.69
N PHE A 506 -27.30 -16.19 20.48
CA PHE A 506 -27.01 -14.80 20.15
C PHE A 506 -28.11 -14.20 19.28
N ARG A 507 -28.39 -12.91 19.54
CA ARG A 507 -29.31 -12.11 18.73
C ARG A 507 -28.84 -10.67 18.68
N GLN A 508 -28.68 -10.16 17.47
CA GLN A 508 -28.31 -8.76 17.24
C GLN A 508 -29.10 -8.17 16.08
N THR A 509 -29.41 -6.89 16.16
CA THR A 509 -30.10 -6.16 15.08
C THR A 509 -29.37 -4.88 14.76
N ARG A 510 -29.18 -4.60 13.48
CA ARG A 510 -28.56 -3.38 12.96
C ARG A 510 -29.52 -2.63 12.04
N LYS A 511 -29.42 -1.31 12.04
CA LYS A 511 -30.17 -0.42 11.15
C LYS A 511 -29.37 -0.14 9.87
N MET A 512 -30.03 -0.17 8.73
CA MET A 512 -29.47 0.30 7.47
C MET A 512 -30.48 1.19 6.74
N VAL A 513 -29.99 2.16 5.96
CA VAL A 513 -30.80 3.17 5.26
C VAL A 513 -30.50 3.12 3.78
N LEU A 514 -31.52 2.82 2.97
CA LEU A 514 -31.42 2.88 1.51
C LEU A 514 -31.89 4.24 1.02
N LEU A 515 -31.06 4.93 0.26
CA LEU A 515 -31.36 6.16 -0.45
C LEU A 515 -31.20 5.91 -1.96
N LYS A 516 -32.28 6.12 -2.71
CA LYS A 516 -32.23 6.07 -4.18
C LYS A 516 -32.30 7.47 -4.74
#